data_638bb68eee0ee754ad3f1999886892c0
#
_entry.id   638bb68eee0ee754ad3f1999886892c0
#
_cell.length_a   1.000
_cell.length_b   1.000
_cell.length_c   1.000
_cell.angle_alpha   90.00
_cell.angle_beta   90.00
_cell.angle_gamma   90.00
#
_symmetry.space_group_name_H-M   'P 1'
#
loop_
_entity.id
_entity.type
_entity.pdbx_description
1 polymer ?
#
loop_
_entity_poly.entity_id
_entity_poly.type
_entity_poly.pdbx_seq_one_letter_code
_entity_poly.pdbx_strand_id
1 'polypeptide(L)'
;VATLIYVKFSDRIGIKNAIYVGIVAYIIILLSAYFVEELWQFYAVASLIGCFQGGIQAISRSLYARIIPEDKSAEFFGFYNMLGKFAAVIGPVMMGSITLLVSNMTGDQIFSARIGLQSLIILFVLGAFVLSKVDIAEGERIAKKHL
;
A
#
# COMPACT_ATOMS: atom_id res chain seq x y z
N VAL A 1 -2.64 4.22 -18.08
CA VAL A 1 -1.63 5.26 -18.42
C VAL A 1 -0.81 5.62 -17.20
N ALA A 2 -1.42 6.05 -16.07
CA ALA A 2 -0.70 6.42 -14.84
C ALA A 2 0.22 5.31 -14.32
N THR A 3 -0.23 4.05 -14.34
CA THR A 3 0.55 2.87 -13.95
C THR A 3 1.83 2.72 -14.79
N LEU A 4 1.75 2.92 -16.11
CA LEU A 4 2.90 2.81 -17.00
C LEU A 4 3.94 3.91 -16.74
N ILE A 5 3.47 5.13 -16.47
CA ILE A 5 4.35 6.24 -16.10
C ILE A 5 5.06 5.93 -14.78
N TYR A 6 4.33 5.41 -13.80
CA TYR A 6 4.88 5.08 -12.49
C TYR A 6 5.91 3.92 -12.57
N VAL A 7 5.64 2.89 -13.37
CA VAL A 7 6.60 1.78 -13.60
C VAL A 7 7.86 2.32 -14.27
N LYS A 8 7.74 3.16 -15.30
CA LYS A 8 8.90 3.77 -15.97
C LYS A 8 9.72 4.69 -15.05
N PHE A 9 9.05 5.35 -14.13
CA PHE A 9 9.69 6.15 -13.08
C PHE A 9 10.47 5.26 -12.09
N SER A 10 9.92 4.08 -11.74
CA SER A 10 10.58 3.13 -10.84
C SER A 10 11.89 2.59 -11.40
N ASP A 11 12.01 2.46 -12.73
CA ASP A 11 13.25 2.01 -13.38
C ASP A 11 14.41 3.01 -13.18
N ARG A 12 14.08 4.30 -12.99
CA ARG A 12 15.09 5.35 -12.78
C ARG A 12 15.56 5.49 -11.34
N ILE A 13 14.66 5.33 -10.37
CA ILE A 13 14.95 5.58 -8.94
C ILE A 13 15.17 4.31 -8.13
N GLY A 14 14.97 3.15 -8.77
CA GLY A 14 15.01 1.84 -8.12
C GLY A 14 13.67 1.44 -7.49
N ILE A 15 13.38 0.15 -7.55
CA ILE A 15 12.08 -0.42 -7.16
C ILE A 15 11.74 -0.13 -5.69
N LYS A 16 12.70 -0.29 -4.77
CA LYS A 16 12.49 -0.04 -3.34
C LYS A 16 12.11 1.41 -3.07
N ASN A 17 12.83 2.35 -3.68
CA ASN A 17 12.55 3.78 -3.54
C ASN A 17 11.20 4.16 -4.16
N ALA A 18 10.83 3.55 -5.28
CA ALA A 18 9.54 3.77 -5.89
C ALA A 18 8.39 3.34 -4.96
N ILE A 19 8.51 2.20 -4.27
CA ILE A 19 7.50 1.78 -3.29
C ILE A 19 7.42 2.78 -2.13
N TYR A 20 8.54 3.30 -1.63
CA TYR A 20 8.52 4.35 -0.60
C TYR A 20 7.83 5.63 -1.07
N VAL A 21 8.09 6.08 -2.30
CA VAL A 21 7.39 7.24 -2.88
C VAL A 21 5.88 6.98 -2.92
N GLY A 22 5.48 5.77 -3.29
CA GLY A 22 4.07 5.38 -3.26
C GLY A 22 3.46 5.41 -1.87
N ILE A 23 4.15 4.87 -0.86
CA ILE A 23 3.69 4.90 0.54
C ILE A 23 3.52 6.35 1.02
N VAL A 24 4.51 7.21 0.77
CA VAL A 24 4.44 8.63 1.13
C VAL A 24 3.27 9.32 0.42
N ALA A 25 3.06 9.05 -0.87
CA ALA A 25 1.93 9.58 -1.61
C ALA A 25 0.59 9.16 -0.98
N TYR A 26 0.44 7.89 -0.57
CA TYR A 26 -0.76 7.43 0.11
C TYR A 26 -0.97 8.10 1.47
N ILE A 27 0.08 8.29 2.25
CA ILE A 27 -0.01 9.01 3.54
C ILE A 27 -0.49 10.45 3.30
N ILE A 28 0.07 11.15 2.31
CA ILE A 28 -0.35 12.51 1.96
C ILE A 28 -1.83 12.53 1.51
N ILE A 29 -2.25 11.56 0.69
CA ILE A 29 -3.64 11.44 0.24
C ILE A 29 -4.57 11.20 1.43
N LEU A 30 -4.22 10.32 2.36
CA LEU A 30 -5.01 10.06 3.58
C LEU A 30 -5.12 11.30 4.46
N LEU A 31 -4.02 12.04 4.64
CA LEU A 31 -4.03 13.30 5.39
C LEU A 31 -4.91 14.34 4.70
N SER A 32 -4.86 14.44 3.37
CA SER A 32 -5.71 15.34 2.59
C SER A 32 -7.19 14.96 2.70
N ALA A 33 -7.50 13.67 2.79
CA ALA A 33 -8.86 13.18 2.94
C ALA A 33 -9.55 13.63 4.24
N TYR A 34 -8.79 14.02 5.25
CA TYR A 34 -9.33 14.60 6.49
C TYR A 34 -10.03 15.96 6.25
N PHE A 35 -9.53 16.73 5.29
CA PHE A 35 -10.01 18.07 4.95
C PHE A 35 -11.07 18.08 3.85
N VAL A 36 -11.50 16.92 3.38
CA VAL A 36 -12.54 16.79 2.35
C VAL A 36 -13.88 17.19 2.95
N GLU A 37 -14.50 18.23 2.36
CA GLU A 37 -15.82 18.74 2.73
C GLU A 37 -16.78 18.69 1.55
N GLU A 38 -16.28 18.80 0.32
CA GLU A 38 -17.07 18.87 -0.89
C GLU A 38 -16.93 17.60 -1.75
N LEU A 39 -17.99 17.28 -2.49
CA LEU A 39 -18.06 16.09 -3.33
C LEU A 39 -16.95 16.02 -4.40
N TRP A 40 -16.61 17.15 -5.02
CA TRP A 40 -15.55 17.19 -6.04
C TRP A 40 -14.16 16.88 -5.45
N GLN A 41 -13.89 17.30 -4.21
CA GLN A 41 -12.64 16.97 -3.49
C GLN A 41 -12.55 15.46 -3.24
N PHE A 42 -13.67 14.82 -2.89
CA PHE A 42 -13.75 13.37 -2.75
C PHE A 42 -13.40 12.66 -4.07
N TYR A 43 -13.94 13.10 -5.20
CA TYR A 43 -13.58 12.52 -6.49
C TYR A 43 -12.11 12.74 -6.86
N ALA A 44 -11.53 13.89 -6.52
CA ALA A 44 -10.12 14.16 -6.74
C ALA A 44 -9.24 13.19 -5.93
N VAL A 45 -9.51 13.02 -4.63
CA VAL A 45 -8.80 12.06 -3.76
C VAL A 45 -8.95 10.63 -4.26
N ALA A 46 -10.15 10.20 -4.61
CA ALA A 46 -10.41 8.86 -5.14
C ALA A 46 -9.65 8.61 -6.45
N SER A 47 -9.59 9.60 -7.34
CA SER A 47 -8.83 9.52 -8.59
C SER A 47 -7.33 9.38 -8.35
N LEU A 48 -6.78 10.14 -7.39
CA LEU A 48 -5.37 10.03 -7.00
C LEU A 48 -5.05 8.64 -6.44
N ILE A 49 -5.89 8.11 -5.56
CA ILE A 49 -5.75 6.73 -5.04
C ILE A 49 -5.69 5.74 -6.20
N GLY A 50 -6.64 5.81 -7.15
CA GLY A 50 -6.69 4.92 -8.30
C GLY A 50 -5.44 5.01 -9.19
N CYS A 51 -4.88 6.21 -9.38
CA CYS A 51 -3.66 6.41 -10.15
C CYS A 51 -2.43 5.71 -9.53
N PHE A 52 -2.25 5.83 -8.22
CA PHE A 52 -1.11 5.25 -7.52
C PHE A 52 -1.27 3.75 -7.27
N GLN A 53 -2.49 3.28 -6.99
CA GLN A 53 -2.77 1.90 -6.59
C GLN A 53 -2.27 0.87 -7.61
N GLY A 54 -2.59 1.05 -8.89
CA GLY A 54 -2.15 0.15 -9.94
C GLY A 54 -0.62 0.10 -10.09
N GLY A 55 0.04 1.26 -9.96
CA GLY A 55 1.49 1.38 -10.06
C GLY A 55 2.21 0.68 -8.91
N ILE A 56 1.79 0.91 -7.68
CA ILE A 56 2.39 0.28 -6.49
C ILE A 56 2.21 -1.24 -6.53
N GLN A 57 1.02 -1.73 -6.90
CA GLN A 57 0.76 -3.16 -7.01
C GLN A 57 1.65 -3.81 -8.07
N ALA A 58 1.82 -3.19 -9.24
CA ALA A 58 2.67 -3.70 -10.31
C ALA A 58 4.12 -3.78 -9.87
N ILE A 59 4.65 -2.71 -9.24
CA ILE A 59 6.04 -2.64 -8.78
C ILE A 59 6.29 -3.62 -7.63
N SER A 60 5.36 -3.74 -6.68
CA SER A 60 5.49 -4.69 -5.56
C SER A 60 5.54 -6.13 -6.05
N ARG A 61 4.72 -6.49 -7.05
CA ARG A 61 4.78 -7.83 -7.68
C ARG A 61 6.07 -8.04 -8.44
N SER A 62 6.57 -7.03 -9.15
CA SER A 62 7.85 -7.09 -9.85
C SER A 62 9.02 -7.27 -8.89
N LEU A 63 9.03 -6.56 -7.76
CA LEU A 63 10.02 -6.74 -6.71
C LEU A 63 9.98 -8.17 -6.15
N TYR A 64 8.78 -8.65 -5.84
CA TYR A 64 8.61 -9.98 -5.30
C TYR A 64 9.11 -11.06 -6.26
N ALA A 65 8.79 -10.94 -7.56
CA ALA A 65 9.26 -11.86 -8.59
C ALA A 65 10.79 -11.93 -8.71
N ARG A 66 11.51 -10.85 -8.37
CA ARG A 66 12.98 -10.82 -8.45
C ARG A 66 13.69 -11.52 -7.29
N ILE A 67 13.02 -11.63 -6.14
CA ILE A 67 13.62 -12.16 -4.90
C ILE A 67 13.20 -13.59 -4.59
N ILE A 68 12.30 -14.18 -5.39
CA ILE A 68 11.85 -15.57 -5.21
C ILE A 68 12.56 -16.50 -6.20
N PRO A 69 12.82 -17.79 -5.84
CA PRO A 69 13.34 -18.81 -6.74
C PRO A 69 12.37 -19.11 -7.88
N GLU A 70 12.85 -19.24 -9.10
CA GLU A 70 12.01 -19.50 -10.29
C GLU A 70 11.31 -20.86 -10.23
N ASP A 71 12.00 -21.90 -9.71
CA ASP A 71 11.49 -23.26 -9.56
C ASP A 71 10.27 -23.35 -8.61
N LYS A 72 10.12 -22.41 -7.66
CA LYS A 72 9.05 -22.35 -6.67
C LYS A 72 8.13 -21.15 -6.81
N SER A 73 8.20 -20.46 -7.92
CA SER A 73 7.45 -19.21 -8.14
C SER A 73 5.94 -19.36 -7.89
N ALA A 74 5.33 -20.49 -8.28
CA ALA A 74 3.92 -20.75 -8.09
C ALA A 74 3.52 -20.79 -6.60
N GLU A 75 4.33 -21.44 -5.75
CA GLU A 75 4.09 -21.53 -4.30
C GLU A 75 4.21 -20.15 -3.64
N PHE A 76 5.28 -19.42 -3.97
CA PHE A 76 5.52 -18.10 -3.42
C PHE A 76 4.46 -17.08 -3.86
N PHE A 77 4.01 -17.10 -5.11
CA PHE A 77 2.91 -16.23 -5.54
C PHE A 77 1.57 -16.65 -4.96
N GLY A 78 1.35 -17.94 -4.71
CA GLY A 78 0.19 -18.43 -3.96
C GLY A 78 0.16 -17.83 -2.56
N PHE A 79 1.27 -17.86 -1.84
CA PHE A 79 1.41 -17.25 -0.52
C PHE A 79 1.23 -15.72 -0.55
N TYR A 80 1.85 -15.04 -1.51
CA TYR A 80 1.68 -13.60 -1.71
C TYR A 80 0.21 -13.21 -1.90
N ASN A 81 -0.51 -13.95 -2.75
CA ASN A 81 -1.92 -13.69 -3.01
C ASN A 81 -2.80 -13.97 -1.76
N MET A 82 -2.44 -14.98 -0.97
CA MET A 82 -3.11 -15.27 0.30
C MET A 82 -2.93 -14.11 1.28
N LEU A 83 -1.70 -13.63 1.47
CA LEU A 83 -1.42 -12.45 2.31
C LEU A 83 -2.18 -11.21 1.83
N GLY A 84 -2.26 -11.01 0.51
CA GLY A 84 -3.03 -9.91 -0.08
C GLY A 84 -4.52 -9.96 0.27
N LYS A 85 -5.11 -11.16 0.31
CA LYS A 85 -6.51 -11.35 0.74
C LYS A 85 -6.70 -11.04 2.23
N PHE A 86 -5.78 -11.45 3.09
CA PHE A 86 -5.82 -11.07 4.51
C PHE A 86 -5.68 -9.56 4.70
N ALA A 87 -4.76 -8.93 4.00
CA ALA A 87 -4.57 -7.47 4.05
C ALA A 87 -5.83 -6.72 3.63
N ALA A 88 -6.56 -7.22 2.62
CA ALA A 88 -7.81 -6.63 2.16
C ALA A 88 -8.92 -6.65 3.22
N VAL A 89 -8.85 -7.55 4.20
CA VAL A 89 -9.78 -7.61 5.34
C VAL A 89 -9.32 -6.72 6.50
N ILE A 90 -8.02 -6.70 6.77
CA ILE A 90 -7.44 -5.96 7.92
C ILE A 90 -7.74 -4.46 7.82
N GLY A 91 -7.58 -3.86 6.64
CA GLY A 91 -7.82 -2.43 6.42
C GLY A 91 -9.22 -1.99 6.82
N PRO A 92 -10.29 -2.53 6.19
CA PRO A 92 -11.67 -2.20 6.52
C PRO A 92 -12.06 -2.52 7.97
N VAL A 93 -11.58 -3.64 8.53
CA VAL A 93 -11.85 -4.00 9.92
C VAL A 93 -11.25 -2.98 10.88
N MET A 94 -10.00 -2.58 10.67
CA MET A 94 -9.33 -1.58 11.51
C MET A 94 -10.03 -0.22 11.41
N MET A 95 -10.32 0.24 10.18
CA MET A 95 -11.04 1.49 9.95
C MET A 95 -12.41 1.47 10.62
N GLY A 96 -13.20 0.42 10.41
CA GLY A 96 -14.55 0.28 10.97
C GLY A 96 -14.55 0.21 12.50
N SER A 97 -13.64 -0.58 13.08
CA SER A 97 -13.52 -0.70 14.54
C SER A 97 -13.18 0.63 15.20
N ILE A 98 -12.23 1.38 14.66
CA ILE A 98 -11.83 2.69 15.18
C ILE A 98 -12.96 3.71 14.99
N THR A 99 -13.64 3.71 13.85
CA THR A 99 -14.82 4.57 13.62
C THR A 99 -15.88 4.31 14.65
N LEU A 100 -16.23 3.06 14.95
CA LEU A 100 -17.22 2.70 15.96
C LEU A 100 -16.80 3.12 17.38
N LEU A 101 -15.55 2.88 17.75
CA LEU A 101 -15.03 3.28 19.06
C LEU A 101 -15.11 4.80 19.26
N VAL A 102 -14.65 5.57 18.28
CA VAL A 102 -14.66 7.03 18.35
C VAL A 102 -16.10 7.56 18.31
N SER A 103 -16.99 6.99 17.52
CA SER A 103 -18.40 7.37 17.45
C SER A 103 -19.12 7.16 18.78
N ASN A 104 -18.83 6.06 19.49
CA ASN A 104 -19.38 5.80 20.81
C ASN A 104 -18.88 6.80 21.88
N MET A 105 -17.69 7.37 21.68
CA MET A 105 -17.10 8.34 22.62
C MET A 105 -17.53 9.79 22.33
N THR A 106 -17.67 10.15 21.06
CA THR A 106 -17.88 11.55 20.64
C THR A 106 -19.31 11.84 20.19
N GLY A 107 -20.04 10.83 19.75
CA GLY A 107 -21.36 10.98 19.13
C GLY A 107 -21.34 11.59 17.71
N ASP A 108 -20.18 12.01 17.21
CA ASP A 108 -20.02 12.62 15.89
C ASP A 108 -19.57 11.56 14.86
N GLN A 109 -20.47 11.20 13.95
CA GLN A 109 -20.22 10.17 12.94
C GLN A 109 -19.20 10.63 11.88
N ILE A 110 -19.23 11.91 11.49
CA ILE A 110 -18.33 12.44 10.46
C ILE A 110 -16.90 12.47 10.98
N PHE A 111 -16.71 13.02 12.18
CA PHE A 111 -15.42 13.04 12.84
C PHE A 111 -14.87 11.63 13.04
N SER A 112 -15.71 10.70 13.49
CA SER A 112 -15.33 9.30 13.74
C SER A 112 -14.90 8.60 12.46
N ALA A 113 -15.59 8.82 11.34
CA ALA A 113 -15.22 8.26 10.04
C ALA A 113 -13.88 8.82 9.55
N ARG A 114 -13.62 10.11 9.74
CA ARG A 114 -12.33 10.74 9.42
C ARG A 114 -11.18 10.11 10.22
N ILE A 115 -11.35 9.92 11.53
CA ILE A 115 -10.34 9.26 12.38
C ILE A 115 -10.14 7.78 11.98
N GLY A 116 -11.23 7.07 11.70
CA GLY A 116 -11.16 5.70 11.19
C GLY A 116 -10.34 5.60 9.90
N LEU A 117 -10.53 6.52 8.96
CA LEU A 117 -9.75 6.58 7.74
C LEU A 117 -8.27 6.88 8.01
N GLN A 118 -7.96 7.83 8.91
CA GLN A 118 -6.60 8.18 9.28
C GLN A 118 -5.85 7.02 9.96
N SER A 119 -6.55 6.11 10.60
CA SER A 119 -5.94 4.93 11.22
C SER A 119 -5.16 4.05 10.22
N LEU A 120 -5.53 4.07 8.95
CA LEU A 120 -4.82 3.34 7.90
C LEU A 120 -3.37 3.81 7.71
N ILE A 121 -3.02 5.03 8.13
CA ILE A 121 -1.64 5.53 8.11
C ILE A 121 -0.72 4.61 8.90
N ILE A 122 -1.21 4.03 10.00
CA ILE A 122 -0.45 3.10 10.83
C ILE A 122 0.00 1.89 9.99
N LEU A 123 -0.89 1.34 9.14
CA LEU A 123 -0.54 0.22 8.27
C LEU A 123 0.51 0.61 7.22
N PHE A 124 0.43 1.81 6.66
CA PHE A 124 1.43 2.31 5.71
C PHE A 124 2.79 2.50 6.38
N VAL A 125 2.83 3.06 7.59
CA VAL A 125 4.08 3.24 8.36
C VAL A 125 4.68 1.88 8.71
N LEU A 126 3.87 0.92 9.17
CA LEU A 126 4.32 -0.44 9.44
C LEU A 126 4.85 -1.12 8.16
N GLY A 127 4.16 -0.96 7.04
CA GLY A 127 4.61 -1.46 5.74
C GLY A 127 5.95 -0.88 5.31
N ALA A 128 6.13 0.44 5.48
CA ALA A 128 7.40 1.11 5.20
C ALA A 128 8.52 0.59 6.12
N PHE A 129 8.23 0.36 7.40
CA PHE A 129 9.19 -0.19 8.35
C PHE A 129 9.61 -1.61 7.97
N VAL A 130 8.66 -2.48 7.64
CA VAL A 130 8.96 -3.86 7.19
C VAL A 130 9.77 -3.82 5.89
N LEU A 131 9.40 -2.97 4.93
CA LEU A 131 10.15 -2.81 3.67
C LEU A 131 11.59 -2.34 3.92
N SER A 132 11.84 -1.53 4.95
CA SER A 132 13.19 -1.09 5.29
C SER A 132 14.13 -2.25 5.63
N LYS A 133 13.59 -3.32 6.24
CA LYS A 133 14.33 -4.52 6.65
C LYS A 133 14.58 -5.49 5.50
N VAL A 134 13.93 -5.31 4.34
CA VAL A 134 14.12 -6.18 3.17
C VAL A 134 15.41 -5.82 2.46
N ASP A 135 16.34 -6.78 2.40
CA ASP A 135 17.55 -6.70 1.60
C ASP A 135 17.29 -7.36 0.22
N ILE A 136 17.13 -6.48 -0.79
CA ILE A 136 16.82 -6.92 -2.16
C ILE A 136 18.03 -7.61 -2.79
N ALA A 137 19.24 -7.10 -2.55
CA ALA A 137 20.47 -7.64 -3.12
C ALA A 137 20.73 -9.07 -2.67
N GLU A 138 20.52 -9.34 -1.38
CA GLU A 138 20.63 -10.68 -0.81
C GLU A 138 19.52 -11.60 -1.35
N GLY A 139 18.27 -11.10 -1.44
CA GLY A 139 17.14 -11.84 -2.02
C GLY A 139 17.41 -12.25 -3.47
N GLU A 140 17.86 -11.34 -4.32
CA GLU A 140 18.23 -11.65 -5.72
C GLU A 140 19.40 -12.63 -5.81
N ARG A 141 20.37 -12.56 -4.90
CA ARG A 141 21.50 -13.49 -4.85
C ARG A 141 21.06 -14.90 -4.52
N ILE A 142 20.15 -15.05 -3.56
CA ILE A 142 19.61 -16.34 -3.16
C ILE A 142 18.75 -16.93 -4.28
N ALA A 143 17.89 -16.12 -4.90
CA ALA A 143 17.06 -16.56 -6.02
C ALA A 143 17.88 -17.13 -7.19
N LYS A 144 19.01 -16.49 -7.52
CA LYS A 144 19.93 -16.96 -8.58
C LYS A 144 20.74 -18.22 -8.24
N LYS A 145 20.89 -18.58 -6.96
CA LYS A 145 21.58 -19.81 -6.56
C LYS A 145 20.76 -21.08 -6.78
N HIS A 146 19.47 -20.95 -6.99
CA HIS A 146 18.53 -22.04 -7.25
C HIS A 146 18.22 -22.22 -8.76
N LEU A 147 18.95 -21.53 -9.63
CA LEU A 147 19.03 -21.76 -11.07
C LEU A 147 20.18 -22.72 -11.39
#